data_eb211d5a7dad0ec35bf7c9554452cc4b
#
_entry.id   eb211d5a7dad0ec35bf7c9554452cc4b
#
_cell.length_a   1.000
_cell.length_b   1.000
_cell.length_c   1.000
_cell.angle_alpha   90.00
_cell.angle_beta   90.00
_cell.angle_gamma   90.00
#
_symmetry.space_group_name_H-M   'P 1'
#
loop_
_entity.id
_entity.type
_entity.pdbx_description
1 polymer ?
#
loop_
_entity_poly.entity_id
_entity_poly.type
_entity_poly.pdbx_seq_one_letter_code
_entity_poly.pdbx_strand_id
1 'polypeptide(L)'
;ENAALTRGDGSSYEEELAGYNTLLETLGVRLAQMHEVLAQPSDDPAFTPEVADVGDGRRWAKSVIHDLNQALRAISPISDGSIAGMLKELKGAKQGLLNQVEELSGFLAGSMLTRIHGDFHLGQVLVAQSDVYLIDFEGEPARPMASRRAKTSPWRDVAGLLRSLDYAAALFGHDRTLPVDGEQGRVLADRFRDSASAAFLAGYMSARHEDSKHSQPQGGNAGTDEKARVLNPADQALLDLALLEKAIYEVSYEAVHRPDWLHIPLMGLLGMTRKLVPGNRKP
;
A
#
# COMPACT_ATOMS: atom_id res chain seq x y z
N GLU A 1 -13.83 -27.08 -13.70
CA GLU A 1 -14.08 -26.54 -15.06
C GLU A 1 -14.30 -25.03 -14.93
N ASN A 2 -13.22 -24.26 -15.18
CA ASN A 2 -13.33 -22.80 -15.24
C ASN A 2 -13.95 -22.45 -16.60
N ALA A 3 -15.27 -22.21 -16.63
CA ALA A 3 -15.88 -21.55 -17.76
C ALA A 3 -15.28 -20.12 -17.82
N ALA A 4 -14.50 -19.83 -18.86
CA ALA A 4 -13.97 -18.50 -19.09
C ALA A 4 -15.16 -17.54 -19.23
N LEU A 5 -15.27 -16.59 -18.31
CA LEU A 5 -16.23 -15.48 -18.43
C LEU A 5 -15.78 -14.64 -19.63
N THR A 6 -16.60 -14.62 -20.69
CA THR A 6 -16.32 -13.81 -21.88
C THR A 6 -17.30 -12.63 -21.93
N ARG A 7 -16.80 -11.46 -22.33
CA ARG A 7 -17.64 -10.30 -22.70
C ARG A 7 -18.28 -10.48 -24.07
N GLY A 8 -19.25 -9.63 -24.39
CA GLY A 8 -19.91 -9.62 -25.67
C GLY A 8 -19.03 -9.32 -26.90
N ASP A 9 -17.78 -8.84 -26.69
CA ASP A 9 -16.75 -8.61 -27.71
C ASP A 9 -15.80 -9.81 -27.92
N GLY A 10 -15.96 -10.90 -27.13
CA GLY A 10 -15.16 -12.12 -27.23
C GLY A 10 -13.84 -12.09 -26.46
N SER A 11 -13.48 -11.00 -25.78
CA SER A 11 -12.31 -10.95 -24.89
C SER A 11 -12.57 -11.74 -23.60
N SER A 12 -11.57 -12.43 -23.10
CA SER A 12 -11.64 -13.09 -21.79
C SER A 12 -11.22 -12.13 -20.68
N TYR A 13 -11.83 -12.25 -19.51
CA TYR A 13 -11.39 -11.48 -18.30
C TYR A 13 -9.91 -11.72 -17.98
N GLU A 14 -9.37 -12.86 -18.36
CA GLU A 14 -7.96 -13.21 -18.17
C GLU A 14 -7.03 -12.35 -19.05
N GLU A 15 -7.42 -12.07 -20.31
CA GLU A 15 -6.68 -11.19 -21.21
C GLU A 15 -6.70 -9.73 -20.74
N GLU A 16 -7.85 -9.27 -20.26
CA GLU A 16 -7.98 -7.92 -19.67
C GLU A 16 -7.10 -7.80 -18.40
N LEU A 17 -7.16 -8.77 -17.49
CA LEU A 17 -6.32 -8.79 -16.29
C LEU A 17 -4.83 -8.79 -16.65
N ALA A 18 -4.41 -9.53 -17.67
CA ALA A 18 -3.03 -9.53 -18.13
C ALA A 18 -2.59 -8.15 -18.64
N GLY A 19 -3.47 -7.43 -19.36
CA GLY A 19 -3.22 -6.05 -19.80
C GLY A 19 -3.06 -5.08 -18.62
N TYR A 20 -3.95 -5.16 -17.63
CA TYR A 20 -3.83 -4.36 -16.41
C TYR A 20 -2.56 -4.68 -15.62
N ASN A 21 -2.20 -5.96 -15.49
CA ASN A 21 -0.99 -6.37 -14.78
C ASN A 21 0.27 -5.80 -15.43
N THR A 22 0.36 -5.76 -16.77
CA THR A 22 1.48 -5.14 -17.49
C THR A 22 1.60 -3.64 -17.18
N LEU A 23 0.48 -2.92 -17.13
CA LEU A 23 0.47 -1.50 -16.75
C LEU A 23 0.90 -1.30 -15.29
N LEU A 24 0.46 -2.17 -14.39
CA LEU A 24 0.80 -2.08 -12.97
C LEU A 24 2.27 -2.46 -12.72
N GLU A 25 2.82 -3.42 -13.45
CA GLU A 25 4.26 -3.71 -13.43
C GLU A 25 5.05 -2.47 -13.91
N THR A 26 4.64 -1.86 -15.01
CA THR A 26 5.22 -0.60 -15.51
C THR A 26 5.12 0.51 -14.46
N LEU A 27 3.99 0.64 -13.78
CA LEU A 27 3.79 1.62 -12.71
C LEU A 27 4.75 1.39 -11.55
N GLY A 28 4.96 0.13 -11.16
CA GLY A 28 5.95 -0.23 -10.14
C GLY A 28 7.35 0.21 -10.53
N VAL A 29 7.75 -0.04 -11.77
CA VAL A 29 9.06 0.41 -12.32
C VAL A 29 9.17 1.93 -12.27
N ARG A 30 8.16 2.68 -12.73
CA ARG A 30 8.19 4.16 -12.74
C ARG A 30 8.24 4.74 -11.32
N LEU A 31 7.52 4.16 -10.37
CA LEU A 31 7.58 4.59 -8.97
C LEU A 31 8.98 4.34 -8.38
N ALA A 32 9.59 3.19 -8.66
CA ALA A 32 10.95 2.89 -8.19
C ALA A 32 11.97 3.88 -8.78
N GLN A 33 11.89 4.17 -10.07
CA GLN A 33 12.75 5.16 -10.75
C GLN A 33 12.57 6.56 -10.15
N MET A 34 11.34 6.98 -9.83
CA MET A 34 11.09 8.24 -9.13
C MET A 34 11.78 8.25 -7.76
N HIS A 35 11.62 7.19 -6.97
CA HIS A 35 12.25 7.11 -5.65
C HIS A 35 13.78 7.11 -5.74
N GLU A 36 14.34 6.48 -6.77
CA GLU A 36 15.78 6.49 -7.03
C GLU A 36 16.29 7.91 -7.33
N VAL A 37 15.62 8.64 -8.20
CA VAL A 37 15.96 10.05 -8.50
C VAL A 37 15.88 10.90 -7.23
N LEU A 38 14.86 10.70 -6.39
CA LEU A 38 14.69 11.41 -5.11
C LEU A 38 15.69 10.96 -4.03
N ALA A 39 16.36 9.84 -4.23
CA ALA A 39 17.44 9.35 -3.36
C ALA A 39 18.84 9.79 -3.80
N GLN A 40 18.97 10.52 -4.92
CA GLN A 40 20.26 11.05 -5.35
C GLN A 40 20.73 12.20 -4.46
N PRO A 41 22.05 12.38 -4.28
CA PRO A 41 22.61 13.56 -3.63
C PRO A 41 22.10 14.85 -4.27
N SER A 42 21.80 15.84 -3.45
CA SER A 42 21.32 17.16 -3.91
C SER A 42 22.00 18.27 -3.14
N ASP A 43 22.28 19.40 -3.81
CA ASP A 43 22.78 20.63 -3.17
C ASP A 43 21.68 21.33 -2.36
N ASP A 44 20.40 21.03 -2.61
CA ASP A 44 19.29 21.51 -1.80
C ASP A 44 19.05 20.58 -0.60
N PRO A 45 19.26 21.08 0.64
CA PRO A 45 19.04 20.28 1.85
C PRO A 45 17.63 19.70 1.96
N ALA A 46 16.63 20.32 1.31
CA ALA A 46 15.25 19.81 1.30
C ALA A 46 15.11 18.50 0.52
N PHE A 47 16.03 18.19 -0.40
CA PHE A 47 16.04 16.99 -1.23
C PHE A 47 17.18 16.04 -0.91
N THR A 48 18.22 16.47 -0.17
CA THR A 48 19.33 15.58 0.23
C THR A 48 18.79 14.39 1.03
N PRO A 49 19.03 13.13 0.60
CA PRO A 49 18.58 11.96 1.34
C PRO A 49 19.21 11.88 2.74
N GLU A 50 18.53 11.23 3.67
CA GLU A 50 18.99 11.07 5.05
C GLU A 50 18.93 9.57 5.43
N VAL A 51 19.90 9.12 6.24
CA VAL A 51 19.84 7.79 6.81
C VAL A 51 19.04 7.86 8.11
N ALA A 52 18.00 7.03 8.20
CA ALA A 52 17.14 6.98 9.37
C ALA A 52 17.88 6.50 10.60
N ASP A 53 17.67 7.13 11.73
CA ASP A 53 18.10 6.67 13.03
C ASP A 53 16.98 5.94 13.81
N VAL A 54 17.31 5.42 14.99
CA VAL A 54 16.33 4.75 15.86
C VAL A 54 15.22 5.73 16.32
N GLY A 55 15.52 7.02 16.40
CA GLY A 55 14.56 8.07 16.77
C GLY A 55 13.51 8.26 15.70
N ASP A 56 13.86 8.11 14.41
CA ASP A 56 12.92 8.18 13.29
C ASP A 56 11.88 7.06 13.37
N GLY A 57 12.32 5.84 13.61
CA GLY A 57 11.41 4.71 13.82
C GLY A 57 10.44 4.96 14.96
N ARG A 58 10.96 5.42 16.11
CA ARG A 58 10.12 5.76 17.26
C ARG A 58 9.12 6.90 16.97
N ARG A 59 9.51 7.90 16.19
CA ARG A 59 8.60 8.98 15.75
C ARG A 59 7.49 8.43 14.88
N TRP A 60 7.82 7.55 13.95
CA TRP A 60 6.82 6.90 13.08
C TRP A 60 5.85 6.05 13.90
N ALA A 61 6.35 5.15 14.76
CA ALA A 61 5.50 4.34 15.64
C ALA A 61 4.55 5.21 16.47
N LYS A 62 5.07 6.27 17.10
CA LYS A 62 4.26 7.19 17.91
C LYS A 62 3.14 7.85 17.11
N SER A 63 3.40 8.23 15.84
CA SER A 63 2.39 8.79 14.94
C SER A 63 1.30 7.75 14.65
N VAL A 64 1.68 6.54 14.22
CA VAL A 64 0.73 5.46 13.90
C VAL A 64 -0.13 5.08 15.11
N ILE A 65 0.46 5.00 16.30
CA ILE A 65 -0.25 4.72 17.56
C ILE A 65 -1.25 5.84 17.88
N HIS A 66 -0.85 7.10 17.69
CA HIS A 66 -1.73 8.25 17.89
C HIS A 66 -2.93 8.18 16.94
N ASP A 67 -2.67 7.97 15.65
CA ASP A 67 -3.69 7.92 14.61
C ASP A 67 -4.65 6.72 14.80
N LEU A 68 -4.14 5.56 15.21
CA LEU A 68 -4.97 4.41 15.60
C LEU A 68 -5.94 4.75 16.74
N ASN A 69 -5.44 5.46 17.77
CA ASN A 69 -6.30 5.87 18.86
C ASN A 69 -7.37 6.87 18.41
N GLN A 70 -7.07 7.77 17.48
CA GLN A 70 -8.04 8.70 16.89
C GLN A 70 -9.07 7.96 16.06
N ALA A 71 -8.65 7.03 15.17
CA ALA A 71 -9.54 6.21 14.36
C ALA A 71 -10.54 5.43 15.21
N LEU A 72 -10.06 4.76 16.27
CA LEU A 72 -10.93 4.02 17.19
C LEU A 72 -11.96 4.91 17.94
N ARG A 73 -11.63 6.18 18.19
CA ARG A 73 -12.56 7.16 18.76
C ARG A 73 -13.60 7.62 17.74
N ALA A 74 -13.16 7.87 16.49
CA ALA A 74 -14.04 8.32 15.41
C ALA A 74 -15.12 7.27 15.07
N ILE A 75 -14.78 5.98 15.10
CA ILE A 75 -15.72 4.89 14.82
C ILE A 75 -16.68 4.63 16.00
N SER A 76 -16.25 4.88 17.24
CA SER A 76 -16.99 4.47 18.45
C SER A 76 -18.45 4.94 18.50
N PRO A 77 -18.85 6.10 17.96
CA PRO A 77 -20.23 6.56 17.93
C PRO A 77 -21.13 5.85 16.89
N ILE A 78 -20.54 5.08 15.96
CA ILE A 78 -21.27 4.48 14.84
C ILE A 78 -22.01 3.23 15.33
N SER A 79 -23.33 3.21 15.17
CA SER A 79 -24.22 2.18 15.73
C SER A 79 -24.54 1.02 14.78
N ASP A 80 -23.92 0.94 13.61
CA ASP A 80 -24.10 -0.20 12.69
C ASP A 80 -23.58 -1.49 13.33
N GLY A 81 -24.41 -2.56 13.30
CA GLY A 81 -24.10 -3.83 13.97
C GLY A 81 -22.87 -4.53 13.42
N SER A 82 -22.59 -4.42 12.10
CA SER A 82 -21.41 -4.99 11.46
C SER A 82 -20.14 -4.24 11.85
N ILE A 83 -20.19 -2.92 11.86
CA ILE A 83 -19.10 -2.04 12.31
C ILE A 83 -18.81 -2.24 13.79
N ALA A 84 -19.84 -2.39 14.62
CA ALA A 84 -19.68 -2.65 16.06
C ALA A 84 -18.92 -3.97 16.33
N GLY A 85 -19.20 -5.02 15.54
CA GLY A 85 -18.47 -6.29 15.60
C GLY A 85 -16.99 -6.13 15.25
N MET A 86 -16.69 -5.46 14.14
CA MET A 86 -15.35 -5.16 13.69
C MET A 86 -14.56 -4.31 14.70
N LEU A 87 -15.22 -3.28 15.26
CA LEU A 87 -14.62 -2.42 16.29
C LEU A 87 -14.28 -3.20 17.56
N LYS A 88 -15.14 -4.14 17.98
CA LYS A 88 -14.89 -5.01 19.14
C LYS A 88 -13.65 -5.87 18.91
N GLU A 89 -13.51 -6.43 17.74
CA GLU A 89 -12.34 -7.23 17.36
C GLU A 89 -11.05 -6.39 17.37
N LEU A 90 -11.06 -5.20 16.74
CA LEU A 90 -9.92 -4.27 16.76
C LEU A 90 -9.54 -3.83 18.18
N LYS A 91 -10.52 -3.51 19.02
CA LYS A 91 -10.26 -3.16 20.43
C LYS A 91 -9.65 -4.33 21.20
N GLY A 92 -10.07 -5.56 20.91
CA GLY A 92 -9.48 -6.78 21.50
C GLY A 92 -8.04 -7.03 21.07
N ALA A 93 -7.70 -6.71 19.83
CA ALA A 93 -6.35 -6.88 19.27
C ALA A 93 -5.42 -5.69 19.54
N LYS A 94 -5.93 -4.58 20.06
CA LYS A 94 -5.23 -3.29 20.14
C LYS A 94 -3.83 -3.41 20.75
N GLN A 95 -3.67 -4.07 21.88
CA GLN A 95 -2.35 -4.17 22.55
C GLN A 95 -1.35 -4.93 21.68
N GLY A 96 -1.76 -6.03 21.06
CA GLY A 96 -0.92 -6.75 20.11
C GLY A 96 -0.51 -5.89 18.92
N LEU A 97 -1.44 -5.09 18.40
CA LEU A 97 -1.16 -4.18 17.29
C LEU A 97 -0.18 -3.07 17.67
N LEU A 98 -0.28 -2.51 18.89
CA LEU A 98 0.67 -1.52 19.40
C LEU A 98 2.09 -2.11 19.47
N ASN A 99 2.22 -3.33 19.99
CA ASN A 99 3.51 -4.01 20.07
C ASN A 99 4.10 -4.25 18.67
N GLN A 100 3.26 -4.65 17.70
CA GLN A 100 3.70 -4.84 16.31
C GLN A 100 4.15 -3.53 15.66
N VAL A 101 3.46 -2.41 15.88
CA VAL A 101 3.87 -1.10 15.37
C VAL A 101 5.25 -0.72 15.89
N GLU A 102 5.54 -0.95 17.17
CA GLU A 102 6.85 -0.69 17.76
C GLU A 102 7.94 -1.61 17.18
N GLU A 103 7.65 -2.89 16.99
CA GLU A 103 8.57 -3.87 16.39
C GLU A 103 8.89 -3.51 14.92
N LEU A 104 7.85 -3.31 14.10
CA LEU A 104 8.00 -2.99 12.67
C LEU A 104 8.76 -1.69 12.45
N SER A 105 8.52 -0.67 13.29
CA SER A 105 9.20 0.62 13.19
C SER A 105 10.71 0.53 13.47
N GLY A 106 11.15 -0.48 14.20
CA GLY A 106 12.57 -0.74 14.47
C GLY A 106 13.38 -1.03 13.21
N PHE A 107 12.75 -1.56 12.16
CA PHE A 107 13.40 -1.83 10.87
C PHE A 107 13.70 -0.57 10.06
N LEU A 108 13.20 0.61 10.47
CA LEU A 108 13.50 1.86 9.77
C LEU A 108 14.94 2.31 9.92
N ALA A 109 15.58 2.04 11.08
CA ALA A 109 16.95 2.47 11.34
C ALA A 109 17.94 1.90 10.31
N GLY A 110 18.74 2.77 9.73
CA GLY A 110 19.68 2.43 8.64
C GLY A 110 19.07 2.48 7.24
N SER A 111 17.75 2.63 7.08
CA SER A 111 17.14 2.82 5.77
C SER A 111 17.23 4.28 5.31
N MET A 112 17.07 4.50 4.00
CA MET A 112 17.12 5.85 3.42
C MET A 112 15.75 6.52 3.56
N LEU A 113 15.75 7.76 4.04
CA LEU A 113 14.61 8.68 4.02
C LEU A 113 14.80 9.69 2.88
N THR A 114 13.79 9.82 2.04
CA THR A 114 13.79 10.73 0.89
C THR A 114 12.52 11.56 0.85
N ARG A 115 12.51 12.57 -0.02
CA ARG A 115 11.23 13.09 -0.50
C ARG A 115 10.49 11.97 -1.22
N ILE A 116 9.19 11.95 -1.10
CA ILE A 116 8.30 10.98 -1.74
C ILE A 116 7.15 11.72 -2.42
N HIS A 117 6.30 11.03 -3.16
CA HIS A 117 5.06 11.61 -3.69
C HIS A 117 4.15 12.07 -2.55
N GLY A 118 3.95 11.23 -1.53
CA GLY A 118 3.29 11.57 -0.28
C GLY A 118 1.77 11.47 -0.27
N ASP A 119 1.15 11.28 -1.46
CA ASP A 119 -0.29 10.95 -1.63
C ASP A 119 -0.50 10.09 -2.88
N PHE A 120 0.30 9.03 -2.99
CA PHE A 120 0.30 8.18 -4.19
C PHE A 120 -0.86 7.19 -4.19
N HIS A 121 -1.70 7.25 -5.23
CA HIS A 121 -2.83 6.36 -5.46
C HIS A 121 -3.18 6.32 -6.96
N LEU A 122 -4.10 5.43 -7.37
CA LEU A 122 -4.47 5.28 -8.79
C LEU A 122 -4.93 6.58 -9.46
N GLY A 123 -5.54 7.50 -8.72
CA GLY A 123 -5.97 8.81 -9.24
C GLY A 123 -4.81 9.75 -9.60
N GLN A 124 -3.58 9.43 -9.20
CA GLN A 124 -2.36 10.20 -9.52
C GLN A 124 -1.55 9.57 -10.66
N VAL A 125 -2.20 8.68 -11.43
CA VAL A 125 -1.57 7.96 -12.54
C VAL A 125 -2.30 8.27 -13.84
N LEU A 126 -1.57 8.77 -14.82
CA LEU A 126 -2.04 8.92 -16.19
C LEU A 126 -1.44 7.82 -17.06
N VAL A 127 -2.27 7.18 -17.88
CA VAL A 127 -1.84 6.19 -18.85
C VAL A 127 -1.84 6.83 -20.24
N ALA A 128 -0.70 6.84 -20.91
CA ALA A 128 -0.56 7.33 -22.28
C ALA A 128 0.49 6.54 -23.05
N GLN A 129 0.19 6.19 -24.31
CA GLN A 129 1.13 5.51 -25.20
C GLN A 129 1.76 4.22 -24.62
N SER A 130 0.95 3.45 -23.88
CA SER A 130 1.38 2.22 -23.17
C SER A 130 2.42 2.45 -22.06
N ASP A 131 2.56 3.67 -21.59
CA ASP A 131 3.37 4.05 -20.43
C ASP A 131 2.52 4.76 -19.38
N VAL A 132 3.09 4.98 -18.20
CA VAL A 132 2.42 5.62 -17.07
C VAL A 132 3.18 6.86 -16.61
N TYR A 133 2.44 7.89 -16.23
CA TYR A 133 2.96 9.17 -15.73
C TYR A 133 2.40 9.42 -14.35
N LEU A 134 3.29 9.75 -13.41
CA LEU A 134 2.91 10.14 -12.06
C LEU A 134 2.73 11.66 -12.02
N ILE A 135 1.62 12.10 -11.42
CA ILE A 135 1.24 13.51 -11.35
C ILE A 135 0.92 13.91 -9.91
N ASP A 136 0.84 15.22 -9.64
CA ASP A 136 0.35 15.81 -8.38
C ASP A 136 1.24 15.51 -7.14
N PHE A 137 2.47 15.99 -7.19
CA PHE A 137 3.49 15.82 -6.15
C PHE A 137 3.30 16.75 -4.92
N GLU A 138 2.09 17.21 -4.64
CA GLU A 138 1.83 18.11 -3.50
C GLU A 138 1.83 17.39 -2.15
N GLY A 139 1.71 16.07 -2.14
CA GLY A 139 1.49 15.25 -0.94
C GLY A 139 0.07 15.37 -0.39
N GLU A 140 -0.27 14.62 0.66
CA GLU A 140 -1.62 14.52 1.23
C GLU A 140 -2.14 15.89 1.71
N PRO A 141 -3.19 16.47 1.07
CA PRO A 141 -3.68 17.82 1.36
C PRO A 141 -4.14 18.02 2.81
N ALA A 142 -4.62 16.98 3.47
CA ALA A 142 -5.06 17.04 4.87
C ALA A 142 -3.90 17.15 5.86
N ARG A 143 -2.65 16.92 5.42
CA ARG A 143 -1.45 17.04 6.27
C ARG A 143 -0.86 18.46 6.23
N PRO A 144 -0.29 18.94 7.35
CA PRO A 144 0.44 20.21 7.37
C PRO A 144 1.58 20.24 6.35
N MET A 145 1.89 21.41 5.78
CA MET A 145 2.93 21.59 4.77
C MET A 145 4.30 21.02 5.21
N ALA A 146 4.66 21.20 6.47
CA ALA A 146 5.91 20.66 7.02
C ALA A 146 5.96 19.11 6.92
N SER A 147 4.85 18.45 7.20
CA SER A 147 4.74 16.98 7.09
C SER A 147 4.76 16.52 5.63
N ARG A 148 4.12 17.26 4.72
CA ARG A 148 4.13 16.95 3.27
C ARG A 148 5.54 17.09 2.66
N ARG A 149 6.37 17.97 3.22
CA ARG A 149 7.75 18.21 2.79
C ARG A 149 8.79 17.40 3.56
N ALA A 150 8.39 16.63 4.55
CA ALA A 150 9.32 15.81 5.33
C ALA A 150 9.86 14.65 4.47
N LYS A 151 11.15 14.33 4.67
CA LYS A 151 11.72 13.09 4.15
C LYS A 151 11.20 11.91 4.96
N THR A 152 10.88 10.83 4.28
CA THR A 152 10.27 9.67 4.91
C THR A 152 10.55 8.39 4.11
N SER A 153 10.03 7.27 4.55
CA SER A 153 10.20 5.99 3.88
C SER A 153 9.43 5.95 2.55
N PRO A 154 10.07 5.57 1.42
CA PRO A 154 9.39 5.35 0.13
C PRO A 154 8.28 4.29 0.19
N TRP A 155 8.30 3.41 1.17
CA TRP A 155 7.25 2.40 1.37
C TRP A 155 5.86 2.99 1.62
N ARG A 156 5.77 4.27 2.00
CA ARG A 156 4.48 4.97 2.13
C ARG A 156 3.76 5.16 0.81
N ASP A 157 4.48 5.49 -0.27
CA ASP A 157 3.89 5.59 -1.61
C ASP A 157 3.48 4.21 -2.13
N VAL A 158 4.32 3.19 -1.93
CA VAL A 158 4.00 1.80 -2.27
C VAL A 158 2.72 1.36 -1.56
N ALA A 159 2.61 1.61 -0.26
CA ALA A 159 1.42 1.30 0.53
C ALA A 159 0.19 2.08 0.05
N GLY A 160 0.34 3.34 -0.32
CA GLY A 160 -0.73 4.17 -0.85
C GLY A 160 -1.36 3.57 -2.11
N LEU A 161 -0.53 3.11 -3.06
CA LEU A 161 -1.03 2.47 -4.27
C LEU A 161 -1.70 1.11 -3.97
N LEU A 162 -1.08 0.26 -3.16
CA LEU A 162 -1.67 -1.03 -2.79
C LEU A 162 -3.04 -0.86 -2.12
N ARG A 163 -3.18 0.11 -1.23
CA ARG A 163 -4.48 0.46 -0.63
C ARG A 163 -5.48 0.97 -1.68
N SER A 164 -5.02 1.73 -2.67
CA SER A 164 -5.88 2.19 -3.77
C SER A 164 -6.39 1.02 -4.64
N LEU A 165 -5.59 -0.03 -4.83
CA LEU A 165 -6.02 -1.28 -5.49
C LEU A 165 -7.06 -2.02 -4.64
N ASP A 166 -6.90 -2.08 -3.31
CA ASP A 166 -7.91 -2.64 -2.41
C ASP A 166 -9.26 -1.92 -2.53
N TYR A 167 -9.24 -0.57 -2.61
CA TYR A 167 -10.46 0.21 -2.83
C TYR A 167 -11.10 -0.07 -4.19
N ALA A 168 -10.31 -0.14 -5.25
CA ALA A 168 -10.81 -0.44 -6.60
C ALA A 168 -11.47 -1.82 -6.62
N ALA A 169 -10.85 -2.84 -6.03
CA ALA A 169 -11.41 -4.18 -5.91
C ALA A 169 -12.70 -4.21 -5.08
N ALA A 170 -12.74 -3.49 -3.96
CA ALA A 170 -13.93 -3.42 -3.11
C ALA A 170 -15.11 -2.77 -3.85
N LEU A 171 -14.86 -1.70 -4.61
CA LEU A 171 -15.87 -1.05 -5.45
C LEU A 171 -16.40 -2.00 -6.50
N PHE A 172 -15.52 -2.70 -7.21
CA PHE A 172 -15.90 -3.67 -8.22
C PHE A 172 -16.76 -4.80 -7.62
N GLY A 173 -16.37 -5.35 -6.47
CA GLY A 173 -17.12 -6.40 -5.78
C GLY A 173 -18.50 -5.96 -5.24
N HIS A 174 -18.76 -4.66 -5.12
CA HIS A 174 -20.02 -4.08 -4.66
C HIS A 174 -20.89 -3.47 -5.78
N ASP A 175 -20.37 -3.36 -7.00
CA ASP A 175 -21.09 -2.79 -8.12
C ASP A 175 -22.20 -3.73 -8.61
N ARG A 176 -23.45 -3.41 -8.26
CA ARG A 176 -24.64 -4.16 -8.65
C ARG A 176 -25.03 -3.98 -10.12
N THR A 177 -24.34 -3.11 -10.85
CA THR A 177 -24.59 -2.89 -12.29
C THR A 177 -23.82 -3.85 -13.18
N LEU A 178 -22.84 -4.55 -12.61
CA LEU A 178 -22.05 -5.55 -13.33
C LEU A 178 -22.86 -6.83 -13.58
N PRO A 179 -22.70 -7.47 -14.75
CA PRO A 179 -23.44 -8.67 -15.14
C PRO A 179 -22.91 -9.96 -14.45
N VAL A 180 -22.27 -9.85 -13.30
CA VAL A 180 -21.77 -10.95 -12.48
C VAL A 180 -22.52 -11.00 -11.15
N ASP A 181 -22.83 -12.20 -10.68
CA ASP A 181 -23.47 -12.35 -9.38
C ASP A 181 -22.54 -11.92 -8.24
N GLY A 182 -23.12 -11.63 -7.08
CA GLY A 182 -22.38 -11.04 -5.95
C GLY A 182 -21.23 -11.92 -5.41
N GLU A 183 -21.22 -13.22 -5.64
CA GLU A 183 -20.14 -14.11 -5.25
C GLU A 183 -19.04 -14.16 -6.32
N GLN A 184 -19.41 -14.30 -7.57
CA GLN A 184 -18.47 -14.25 -8.70
C GLN A 184 -17.79 -12.90 -8.80
N GLY A 185 -18.53 -11.80 -8.59
CA GLY A 185 -17.98 -10.45 -8.55
C GLY A 185 -16.90 -10.30 -7.46
N ARG A 186 -17.13 -10.86 -6.27
CA ARG A 186 -16.14 -10.87 -5.18
C ARG A 186 -14.89 -11.67 -5.54
N VAL A 187 -15.06 -12.85 -6.09
CA VAL A 187 -13.92 -13.70 -6.53
C VAL A 187 -13.08 -12.99 -7.58
N LEU A 188 -13.70 -12.31 -8.55
CA LEU A 188 -13.00 -11.53 -9.57
C LEU A 188 -12.28 -10.31 -8.95
N ALA A 189 -12.92 -9.62 -8.02
CA ALA A 189 -12.33 -8.50 -7.31
C ALA A 189 -11.09 -8.92 -6.51
N ASP A 190 -11.16 -10.04 -5.80
CA ASP A 190 -10.02 -10.60 -5.05
C ASP A 190 -8.89 -11.01 -6.00
N ARG A 191 -9.20 -11.68 -7.11
CA ARG A 191 -8.20 -12.05 -8.12
C ARG A 191 -7.53 -10.81 -8.73
N PHE A 192 -8.32 -9.78 -9.09
CA PHE A 192 -7.78 -8.52 -9.58
C PHE A 192 -6.83 -7.91 -8.56
N ARG A 193 -7.27 -7.73 -7.32
CA ARG A 193 -6.44 -7.15 -6.24
C ARG A 193 -5.12 -7.89 -6.09
N ASP A 194 -5.17 -9.22 -5.99
CA ASP A 194 -3.99 -10.04 -5.72
C ASP A 194 -3.01 -10.02 -6.90
N SER A 195 -3.51 -10.17 -8.13
CA SER A 195 -2.65 -10.14 -9.34
C SER A 195 -2.08 -8.74 -9.60
N ALA A 196 -2.89 -7.70 -9.44
CA ALA A 196 -2.51 -6.30 -9.61
C ALA A 196 -1.43 -5.88 -8.60
N SER A 197 -1.63 -6.23 -7.32
CA SER A 197 -0.67 -5.96 -6.26
C SER A 197 0.65 -6.70 -6.48
N ALA A 198 0.59 -7.97 -6.92
CA ALA A 198 1.78 -8.76 -7.23
C ALA A 198 2.55 -8.18 -8.42
N ALA A 199 1.85 -7.79 -9.51
CA ALA A 199 2.47 -7.17 -10.68
C ALA A 199 3.15 -5.84 -10.35
N PHE A 200 2.46 -4.97 -9.61
CA PHE A 200 3.02 -3.70 -9.17
C PHE A 200 4.28 -3.88 -8.30
N LEU A 201 4.22 -4.74 -7.29
CA LEU A 201 5.38 -5.02 -6.43
C LEU A 201 6.53 -5.66 -7.22
N ALA A 202 6.25 -6.56 -8.17
CA ALA A 202 7.27 -7.16 -9.02
C ALA A 202 8.01 -6.09 -9.84
N GLY A 203 7.28 -5.17 -10.47
CA GLY A 203 7.86 -4.04 -11.20
C GLY A 203 8.69 -3.13 -10.30
N TYR A 204 8.16 -2.77 -9.13
CA TYR A 204 8.86 -1.92 -8.16
C TYR A 204 10.17 -2.56 -7.67
N MET A 205 10.14 -3.85 -7.32
CA MET A 205 11.32 -4.56 -6.83
C MET A 205 12.36 -4.83 -7.92
N SER A 206 11.92 -5.12 -9.16
CA SER A 206 12.86 -5.36 -10.28
C SER A 206 13.72 -4.13 -10.56
N ALA A 207 13.14 -2.94 -10.61
CA ALA A 207 13.87 -1.71 -10.85
C ALA A 207 14.85 -1.39 -9.72
N ARG A 208 14.45 -1.53 -8.44
CA ARG A 208 15.35 -1.33 -7.28
C ARG A 208 16.59 -2.25 -7.30
N HIS A 209 16.47 -3.45 -7.86
CA HIS A 209 17.58 -4.40 -7.93
C HIS A 209 18.53 -4.15 -9.10
N GLU A 210 18.06 -3.63 -10.21
CA GLU A 210 18.91 -3.27 -11.35
C GLU A 210 19.93 -2.20 -10.97
N ASP A 211 19.53 -1.22 -10.19
CA ASP A 211 20.38 -0.12 -9.75
C ASP A 211 21.45 -0.57 -8.74
N SER A 212 21.12 -1.55 -7.88
CA SER A 212 22.10 -2.17 -6.97
C SER A 212 23.23 -2.89 -7.72
N LYS A 213 23.00 -3.37 -8.95
CA LYS A 213 24.01 -4.02 -9.78
C LYS A 213 24.94 -3.02 -10.50
N HIS A 214 24.45 -1.83 -10.82
CA HIS A 214 25.28 -0.78 -11.42
C HIS A 214 26.26 -0.14 -10.42
N SER A 215 26.01 -0.29 -9.12
CA SER A 215 26.88 0.20 -8.03
C SER A 215 27.96 -0.79 -7.59
N GLN A 216 28.02 -2.02 -8.17
CA GLN A 216 29.07 -3.03 -7.89
C GLN A 216 29.91 -3.30 -9.14
N PRO A 217 31.26 -3.52 -9.02
CA PRO A 217 32.10 -3.86 -10.16
C PRO A 217 31.70 -5.21 -10.77
N GLN A 218 31.59 -5.21 -12.10
CA GLN A 218 31.15 -6.33 -12.94
C GLN A 218 31.91 -7.63 -12.64
N GLY A 219 31.20 -8.65 -12.22
CA GLY A 219 31.75 -10.00 -12.04
C GLY A 219 30.74 -10.98 -11.43
N GLY A 220 29.69 -11.31 -12.15
CA GLY A 220 28.77 -12.37 -11.72
C GLY A 220 27.69 -12.66 -12.76
N ASN A 221 27.53 -13.94 -13.10
CA ASN A 221 26.58 -14.50 -14.08
C ASN A 221 25.16 -13.94 -13.92
N ALA A 222 24.58 -13.50 -15.02
CA ALA A 222 23.17 -13.17 -15.17
C ALA A 222 22.29 -14.44 -15.09
N GLY A 223 22.08 -14.96 -13.88
CA GLY A 223 20.99 -15.86 -13.59
C GLY A 223 19.74 -15.02 -13.37
N THR A 224 18.62 -15.36 -14.00
CA THR A 224 17.28 -14.81 -13.76
C THR A 224 16.91 -15.08 -12.30
N ASP A 225 17.20 -14.11 -11.42
CA ASP A 225 17.13 -14.31 -9.99
C ASP A 225 15.68 -14.14 -9.53
N GLU A 226 14.94 -15.24 -9.44
CA GLU A 226 13.61 -15.32 -8.83
C GLU A 226 13.62 -14.75 -7.37
N LYS A 227 14.80 -14.78 -6.72
CA LYS A 227 15.03 -14.15 -5.41
C LYS A 227 14.97 -12.62 -5.43
N ALA A 228 15.21 -11.98 -6.58
CA ALA A 228 15.16 -10.52 -6.74
C ALA A 228 13.73 -9.96 -6.63
N ARG A 229 12.69 -10.79 -6.74
CA ARG A 229 11.28 -10.41 -6.67
C ARG A 229 10.66 -10.53 -5.28
N VAL A 230 11.39 -11.04 -4.31
CA VAL A 230 10.89 -11.25 -2.95
C VAL A 230 11.39 -10.13 -2.04
N LEU A 231 10.47 -9.50 -1.30
CA LEU A 231 10.79 -8.52 -0.27
C LEU A 231 11.67 -9.17 0.82
N ASN A 232 12.77 -8.54 1.17
CA ASN A 232 13.52 -8.94 2.35
C ASN A 232 12.72 -8.64 3.63
N PRO A 233 13.05 -9.23 4.78
CA PRO A 233 12.28 -9.05 6.02
C PRO A 233 12.15 -7.59 6.49
N ALA A 234 13.16 -6.76 6.26
CA ALA A 234 13.13 -5.35 6.64
C ALA A 234 12.19 -4.55 5.72
N ASP A 235 12.28 -4.74 4.40
CA ASP A 235 11.39 -4.12 3.44
C ASP A 235 9.92 -4.54 3.67
N GLN A 236 9.69 -5.83 3.97
CA GLN A 236 8.35 -6.32 4.31
C GLN A 236 7.80 -5.67 5.59
N ALA A 237 8.63 -5.53 6.62
CA ALA A 237 8.24 -4.89 7.87
C ALA A 237 7.87 -3.41 7.67
N LEU A 238 8.66 -2.68 6.87
CA LEU A 238 8.38 -1.28 6.57
C LEU A 238 7.14 -1.10 5.68
N LEU A 239 6.92 -2.00 4.73
CA LEU A 239 5.70 -2.02 3.92
C LEU A 239 4.47 -2.33 4.79
N ASP A 240 4.55 -3.33 5.68
CA ASP A 240 3.45 -3.68 6.58
C ASP A 240 3.11 -2.51 7.52
N LEU A 241 4.11 -1.78 8.04
CA LEU A 241 3.90 -0.58 8.86
C LEU A 241 3.24 0.56 8.05
N ALA A 242 3.69 0.79 6.82
CA ALA A 242 3.14 1.83 5.94
C ALA A 242 1.69 1.50 5.52
N LEU A 243 1.40 0.24 5.20
CA LEU A 243 0.03 -0.24 4.92
C LEU A 243 -0.89 -0.04 6.13
N LEU A 244 -0.40 -0.38 7.32
CA LEU A 244 -1.15 -0.18 8.56
C LEU A 244 -1.43 1.30 8.81
N GLU A 245 -0.44 2.17 8.65
CA GLU A 245 -0.60 3.63 8.75
C GLU A 245 -1.68 4.15 7.78
N LYS A 246 -1.60 3.75 6.51
CA LYS A 246 -2.56 4.21 5.49
C LYS A 246 -3.97 3.68 5.77
N ALA A 247 -4.12 2.42 6.15
CA ALA A 247 -5.44 1.85 6.52
C ALA A 247 -6.06 2.57 7.73
N ILE A 248 -5.27 2.90 8.74
CA ILE A 248 -5.72 3.68 9.91
C ILE A 248 -6.18 5.09 9.49
N TYR A 249 -5.41 5.75 8.64
CA TYR A 249 -5.76 7.05 8.09
C TYR A 249 -7.10 7.00 7.34
N GLU A 250 -7.27 6.03 6.44
CA GLU A 250 -8.49 5.83 5.66
C GLU A 250 -9.71 5.58 6.57
N VAL A 251 -9.57 4.77 7.62
CA VAL A 251 -10.62 4.56 8.62
C VAL A 251 -11.03 5.87 9.27
N SER A 252 -10.07 6.71 9.68
CA SER A 252 -10.35 8.02 10.28
C SER A 252 -11.05 8.94 9.29
N TYR A 253 -10.60 8.96 8.05
CA TYR A 253 -11.15 9.80 6.99
C TYR A 253 -12.59 9.42 6.64
N GLU A 254 -12.85 8.13 6.40
CA GLU A 254 -14.19 7.65 6.02
C GLU A 254 -15.19 7.80 7.19
N ALA A 255 -14.76 7.56 8.42
CA ALA A 255 -15.63 7.75 9.59
C ALA A 255 -16.17 9.17 9.71
N VAL A 256 -15.43 10.18 9.23
CA VAL A 256 -15.80 11.59 9.31
C VAL A 256 -16.51 12.08 8.05
N HIS A 257 -16.00 11.69 6.87
CA HIS A 257 -16.41 12.29 5.61
C HIS A 257 -17.40 11.43 4.81
N ARG A 258 -17.29 10.09 4.90
CA ARG A 258 -18.10 9.15 4.13
C ARG A 258 -18.41 7.89 4.95
N PRO A 259 -19.23 7.97 6.02
CA PRO A 259 -19.48 6.86 6.94
C PRO A 259 -19.99 5.59 6.24
N ASP A 260 -20.74 5.71 5.16
CA ASP A 260 -21.23 4.58 4.36
C ASP A 260 -20.10 3.76 3.71
N TRP A 261 -18.92 4.34 3.55
CA TRP A 261 -17.74 3.71 2.96
C TRP A 261 -16.78 3.12 4.01
N LEU A 262 -17.03 3.40 5.29
CA LEU A 262 -16.15 3.00 6.39
C LEU A 262 -15.86 1.49 6.44
N HIS A 263 -16.79 0.66 5.98
CA HIS A 263 -16.62 -0.79 5.99
C HIS A 263 -15.39 -1.25 5.18
N ILE A 264 -15.04 -0.55 4.08
CA ILE A 264 -13.90 -0.89 3.19
C ILE A 264 -12.56 -0.80 3.95
N PRO A 265 -12.14 0.40 4.44
CA PRO A 265 -10.87 0.51 5.15
C PRO A 265 -10.86 -0.26 6.47
N LEU A 266 -12.02 -0.41 7.12
CA LEU A 266 -12.12 -1.15 8.37
C LEU A 266 -11.88 -2.65 8.17
N MET A 267 -12.38 -3.24 7.09
CA MET A 267 -12.06 -4.62 6.69
C MET A 267 -10.57 -4.78 6.37
N GLY A 268 -9.99 -3.83 5.63
CA GLY A 268 -8.55 -3.82 5.34
C GLY A 268 -7.70 -3.78 6.62
N LEU A 269 -8.02 -2.87 7.55
CA LEU A 269 -7.35 -2.76 8.83
C LEU A 269 -7.47 -4.05 9.67
N LEU A 270 -8.65 -4.68 9.68
CA LEU A 270 -8.85 -5.97 10.34
C LEU A 270 -8.03 -7.09 9.71
N GLY A 271 -8.00 -7.17 8.37
CA GLY A 271 -7.19 -8.15 7.66
C GLY A 271 -5.72 -8.05 8.03
N MET A 272 -5.18 -6.83 8.05
CA MET A 272 -3.81 -6.57 8.49
C MET A 272 -3.60 -6.91 9.97
N THR A 273 -4.56 -6.56 10.83
CA THR A 273 -4.50 -6.89 12.27
C THR A 273 -4.41 -8.39 12.48
N ARG A 274 -5.21 -9.17 11.77
CA ARG A 274 -5.19 -10.65 11.85
C ARG A 274 -3.89 -11.25 11.33
N LYS A 275 -3.28 -10.63 10.32
CA LYS A 275 -1.96 -11.03 9.79
C LYS A 275 -0.86 -10.77 10.82
N LEU A 276 -0.84 -9.58 11.43
CA LEU A 276 0.23 -9.11 12.30
C LEU A 276 0.10 -9.61 13.76
N VAL A 277 -1.12 -9.92 14.21
CA VAL A 277 -1.41 -10.38 15.59
C VAL A 277 -2.07 -11.76 15.56
N PRO A 278 -1.33 -12.85 15.27
CA PRO A 278 -1.90 -14.18 15.02
C PRO A 278 -2.62 -14.82 16.21
N GLY A 279 -2.46 -14.31 17.43
CA GLY A 279 -3.14 -14.81 18.64
C GLY A 279 -4.62 -14.42 18.77
N ASN A 280 -5.16 -13.60 17.87
CA ASN A 280 -6.54 -13.10 17.94
C ASN A 280 -7.53 -13.88 17.05
N ARG A 281 -7.15 -15.03 16.51
CA ARG A 281 -8.09 -15.93 15.84
C ARG A 281 -8.95 -16.61 16.91
N LYS A 282 -10.20 -16.14 17.11
CA LYS A 282 -11.21 -17.02 17.70
C LYS A 282 -11.53 -18.13 16.72
N PRO A 283 -11.64 -19.40 17.22
CA PRO A 283 -12.03 -20.53 16.39
C PRO A 283 -13.43 -20.33 15.78
#